data_c2f65b508896fa85bef84561d7e01f5d
#
_entry.id   c2f65b508896fa85bef84561d7e01f5d
#
_cell.length_a   1.000
_cell.length_b   1.000
_cell.length_c   1.000
_cell.angle_alpha   90.00
_cell.angle_beta   90.00
_cell.angle_gamma   90.00
#
_symmetry.space_group_name_H-M   'P 1'
#
loop_
_entity.id
_entity.type
_entity.pdbx_description
1 polymer ?
#
loop_
_entity_poly.entity_id
_entity_poly.type
_entity_poly.pdbx_seq_one_letter_code
_entity_poly.pdbx_strand_id
1 'polypeptide(L)'
;MWSREDKLSLRDRSLVTVVALMAQGLTDERFRHHLLSAKKNGITREETAEIVTHAAFYCGWPKAWAVFRMAKEIWTDEEAQKK
;
A
#
# COMPACT_ATOMS: atom_id res chain seq x y z
N MET A 1 1.00 -1.13 19.69
CA MET A 1 1.15 -0.18 18.58
C MET A 1 -0.12 -0.09 17.73
N TRP A 2 -0.57 -1.19 17.16
CA TRP A 2 -1.76 -1.20 16.29
C TRP A 2 -3.07 -0.94 17.03
N SER A 3 -3.09 -1.11 18.35
CA SER A 3 -4.29 -0.89 19.16
C SER A 3 -4.53 0.57 19.53
N ARG A 4 -3.65 1.47 19.12
CA ARG A 4 -3.77 2.91 19.46
C ARG A 4 -4.49 3.68 18.36
N GLU A 5 -5.67 3.21 17.98
CA GLU A 5 -6.46 3.83 16.90
C GLU A 5 -6.92 5.24 17.21
N ASP A 6 -7.04 5.57 18.48
CA ASP A 6 -7.41 6.92 18.92
C ASP A 6 -6.33 7.97 18.58
N LYS A 7 -5.10 7.52 18.37
CA LYS A 7 -3.99 8.40 18.02
C LYS A 7 -3.66 8.37 16.53
N LEU A 8 -3.82 7.20 15.91
CA LEU A 8 -3.57 7.02 14.49
C LEU A 8 -4.40 5.83 14.03
N SER A 9 -5.25 6.03 13.04
CA SER A 9 -6.16 4.99 12.57
C SER A 9 -5.41 3.79 12.00
N LEU A 10 -6.09 2.64 11.95
CA LEU A 10 -5.52 1.45 11.31
C LEU A 10 -5.22 1.69 9.85
N ARG A 11 -6.08 2.48 9.18
CA ARG A 11 -5.87 2.86 7.79
C ARG A 11 -4.56 3.63 7.63
N ASP A 12 -4.34 4.64 8.45
CA ASP A 12 -3.13 5.46 8.37
C ASP A 12 -1.89 4.67 8.77
N ARG A 13 -2.00 3.77 9.73
CA ARG A 13 -0.89 2.91 10.13
C ARG A 13 -0.49 1.98 8.99
N SER A 14 -1.48 1.43 8.27
CA SER A 14 -1.21 0.59 7.09
C SER A 14 -0.52 1.38 6.00
N LEU A 15 -0.94 2.62 5.78
CA LEU A 15 -0.32 3.51 4.80
C LEU A 15 1.16 3.76 5.14
N VAL A 16 1.43 4.10 6.40
CA VAL A 16 2.80 4.35 6.86
C VAL A 16 3.66 3.10 6.71
N THR A 17 3.11 1.93 7.06
CA THR A 17 3.82 0.66 6.95
C THR A 17 4.20 0.36 5.50
N VAL A 18 3.24 0.51 4.59
CA VAL A 18 3.46 0.26 3.16
C VAL A 18 4.56 1.18 2.61
N VAL A 19 4.48 2.47 2.91
CA VAL A 19 5.47 3.44 2.42
C VAL A 19 6.85 3.15 3.00
N ALA A 20 6.92 2.85 4.29
CA ALA A 20 8.20 2.58 4.96
C ALA A 20 8.89 1.35 4.35
N LEU A 21 8.14 0.28 4.08
CA LEU A 21 8.68 -0.93 3.49
C LEU A 21 9.08 -0.71 2.04
N MET A 22 8.27 0.03 1.29
CA MET A 22 8.61 0.39 -0.08
C MET A 22 9.91 1.17 -0.15
N ALA A 23 10.09 2.13 0.74
CA ALA A 23 11.28 2.97 0.79
C ALA A 23 12.54 2.15 1.03
N GLN A 24 12.43 1.05 1.76
CA GLN A 24 13.53 0.15 2.04
C GLN A 24 13.76 -0.90 0.96
N GLY A 25 12.88 -0.97 -0.02
CA GLY A 25 12.96 -1.97 -1.08
C GLY A 25 12.49 -3.35 -0.65
N LEU A 26 11.76 -3.45 0.45
CA LEU A 26 11.29 -4.72 0.98
C LEU A 26 9.93 -5.10 0.36
N THR A 27 9.96 -5.48 -0.90
CA THR A 27 8.74 -5.77 -1.67
C THR A 27 8.59 -7.28 -1.92
N ASP A 28 8.65 -8.05 -0.84
CA ASP A 28 8.50 -9.51 -0.88
C ASP A 28 7.09 -9.94 -0.43
N GLU A 29 6.93 -11.20 -0.05
CA GLU A 29 5.65 -11.73 0.42
C GLU A 29 5.14 -11.04 1.67
N ARG A 30 6.01 -10.60 2.56
CA ARG A 30 5.61 -9.86 3.75
C ARG A 30 5.00 -8.53 3.36
N PHE A 31 5.59 -7.88 2.38
CA PHE A 31 5.08 -6.64 1.86
C PHE A 31 3.68 -6.85 1.26
N ARG A 32 3.51 -7.95 0.53
CA ARG A 32 2.21 -8.30 -0.04
C ARG A 32 1.16 -8.43 1.06
N HIS A 33 1.52 -9.05 2.17
CA HIS A 33 0.62 -9.17 3.32
C HIS A 33 0.20 -7.79 3.84
N HIS A 34 1.13 -6.86 3.92
CA HIS A 34 0.84 -5.51 4.39
C HIS A 34 -0.03 -4.73 3.40
N LEU A 35 0.15 -4.96 2.09
CA LEU A 35 -0.73 -4.36 1.07
C LEU A 35 -2.15 -4.90 1.21
N LEU A 36 -2.30 -6.20 1.43
CA LEU A 36 -3.62 -6.81 1.64
C LEU A 36 -4.28 -6.22 2.88
N SER A 37 -3.52 -6.03 3.95
CA SER A 37 -4.02 -5.40 5.17
C SER A 37 -4.46 -3.96 4.92
N ALA A 38 -3.69 -3.23 4.12
CA ALA A 38 -4.03 -1.85 3.76
C ALA A 38 -5.36 -1.79 3.02
N LYS A 39 -5.57 -2.70 2.08
CA LYS A 39 -6.84 -2.81 1.35
C LYS A 39 -7.98 -3.09 2.33
N LYS A 40 -7.79 -4.03 3.23
CA LYS A 40 -8.79 -4.39 4.23
C LYS A 40 -9.10 -3.21 5.15
N ASN A 41 -8.12 -2.40 5.47
CA ASN A 41 -8.28 -1.25 6.36
C ASN A 41 -8.79 0.01 5.64
N GLY A 42 -9.21 -0.12 4.38
CA GLY A 42 -9.93 0.94 3.70
C GLY A 42 -9.15 1.77 2.71
N ILE A 43 -7.90 1.41 2.41
CA ILE A 43 -7.14 2.12 1.38
C ILE A 43 -7.60 1.64 0.02
N THR A 44 -8.08 2.57 -0.81
CA THR A 44 -8.62 2.25 -2.12
C THR A 44 -7.52 2.11 -3.17
N ARG A 45 -7.89 1.56 -4.32
CA ARG A 45 -6.99 1.46 -5.46
C ARG A 45 -6.46 2.83 -5.88
N GLU A 46 -7.34 3.82 -5.95
CA GLU A 46 -6.96 5.18 -6.34
C GLU A 46 -6.01 5.81 -5.33
N GLU A 47 -6.29 5.62 -4.05
CA GLU A 47 -5.42 6.12 -2.99
C GLU A 47 -4.05 5.47 -3.04
N THR A 48 -4.01 4.16 -3.32
CA THR A 48 -2.74 3.44 -3.44
C THR A 48 -1.91 4.02 -4.58
N ALA A 49 -2.54 4.27 -5.72
CA ALA A 49 -1.85 4.87 -6.88
C ALA A 49 -1.25 6.23 -6.51
N GLU A 50 -2.01 7.07 -5.82
CA GLU A 50 -1.53 8.38 -5.39
C GLU A 50 -0.39 8.28 -4.39
N ILE A 51 -0.52 7.39 -3.41
CA ILE A 51 0.49 7.19 -2.38
C ILE A 51 1.82 6.74 -3.01
N VAL A 52 1.76 5.75 -3.88
CA VAL A 52 2.96 5.20 -4.51
C VAL A 52 3.61 6.22 -5.45
N THR A 53 2.79 6.94 -6.21
CA THR A 53 3.31 7.97 -7.12
C THR A 53 4.01 9.08 -6.32
N HIS A 54 3.38 9.55 -5.26
CA HIS A 54 3.98 10.58 -4.42
C HIS A 54 5.29 10.08 -3.81
N ALA A 55 5.27 8.88 -3.24
CA ALA A 55 6.44 8.30 -2.61
C ALA A 55 7.58 8.02 -3.59
N ALA A 56 7.26 7.77 -4.86
CA ALA A 56 8.27 7.49 -5.89
C ALA A 56 9.27 8.63 -6.03
N PHE A 57 8.84 9.86 -5.81
CA PHE A 57 9.73 11.02 -5.90
C PHE A 57 10.75 11.05 -4.76
N TYR A 58 10.51 10.32 -3.69
CA TYR A 58 11.40 10.26 -2.53
C TYR A 58 12.16 8.94 -2.43
N CYS A 59 11.56 7.86 -2.92
CA CYS A 59 12.11 6.50 -2.78
C CYS A 59 12.76 5.97 -4.05
N GLY A 60 12.45 6.57 -5.20
CA GLY A 60 12.93 6.10 -6.50
C GLY A 60 11.90 5.26 -7.23
N TRP A 61 11.87 5.41 -8.55
CA TRP A 61 10.89 4.75 -9.41
C TRP A 61 11.01 3.22 -9.47
N PRO A 62 12.21 2.61 -9.42
CA PRO A 62 12.28 1.15 -9.42
C PRO A 62 11.51 0.51 -8.28
N LYS A 63 11.58 1.10 -7.08
CA LYS A 63 10.82 0.61 -5.92
C LYS A 63 9.33 0.82 -6.10
N ALA A 64 8.95 1.96 -6.66
CA ALA A 64 7.56 2.28 -6.94
C ALA A 64 6.95 1.30 -7.94
N TRP A 65 7.69 0.95 -9.00
CA TRP A 65 7.20 0.02 -10.01
C TRP A 65 6.93 -1.36 -9.43
N ALA A 66 7.77 -1.83 -8.51
CA ALA A 66 7.55 -3.11 -7.84
C ALA A 66 6.24 -3.11 -7.06
N VAL A 67 5.96 -2.00 -6.36
CA VAL A 67 4.72 -1.85 -5.60
C VAL A 67 3.51 -1.74 -6.52
N PHE A 68 3.61 -0.99 -7.62
CA PHE A 68 2.52 -0.87 -8.58
C PHE A 68 2.12 -2.23 -9.15
N ARG A 69 3.08 -3.07 -9.49
CA ARG A 69 2.78 -4.40 -10.02
C ARG A 69 2.01 -5.23 -9.02
N MET A 70 2.45 -5.22 -7.77
CA MET A 70 1.80 -5.99 -6.72
C MET A 70 0.42 -5.43 -6.39
N ALA A 71 0.30 -4.10 -6.32
CA ALA A 71 -0.98 -3.44 -6.05
C ALA A 71 -1.99 -3.74 -7.16
N LYS A 72 -1.54 -3.76 -8.40
CA LYS A 72 -2.41 -4.08 -9.53
C LYS A 72 -3.04 -5.45 -9.35
N GLU A 73 -2.28 -6.43 -8.90
CA GLU A 73 -2.80 -7.77 -8.66
C GLU A 73 -3.84 -7.77 -7.53
N ILE A 74 -3.55 -7.06 -6.45
CA ILE A 74 -4.39 -7.05 -5.25
C ILE A 74 -5.73 -6.34 -5.49
N TRP A 75 -5.73 -5.22 -6.19
CA TRP A 75 -6.94 -4.44 -6.43
C TRP A 75 -7.67 -4.77 -7.73
N THR A 76 -7.16 -5.70 -8.53
CA THR A 76 -7.81 -6.12 -9.78
C THR A 76 -9.18 -6.72 -9.53
N ASP A 77 -9.33 -7.52 -8.48
CA ASP A 77 -10.60 -8.15 -8.13
C ASP A 77 -11.68 -7.10 -7.86
N GLU A 78 -11.32 -6.03 -7.19
CA GLU A 78 -12.25 -4.93 -6.89
C GLU A 78 -12.76 -4.29 -8.18
N GLU A 79 -11.87 -4.05 -9.12
CA GLU A 79 -12.22 -3.49 -10.41
C GLU A 79 -13.14 -4.41 -11.20
N ALA A 80 -12.85 -5.72 -11.17
CA ALA A 80 -13.68 -6.71 -11.84
C ALA A 80 -15.09 -6.76 -11.26
N GLN A 81 -15.21 -6.60 -9.96
CA GLN A 81 -16.51 -6.62 -9.28
C GLN A 81 -17.39 -5.42 -9.63
N LYS A 82 -16.78 -4.32 -10.02
CA LYS A 82 -17.53 -3.11 -10.41
C LYS A 82 -18.17 -3.22 -11.78
N LYS A 83 -17.76 -4.19 -12.55
CA LYS A 83 -18.31 -4.42 -13.87
C LYS A 83 -19.47 -5.39 -13.81
#